data_2e634cdd8eb10ca9b3ef9871c0779ea3
#
_entry.id   2e634cdd8eb10ca9b3ef9871c0779ea3
#
_cell.length_a   1.000
_cell.length_b   1.000
_cell.length_c   1.000
_cell.angle_alpha   90.00
_cell.angle_beta   90.00
_cell.angle_gamma   90.00
#
_symmetry.space_group_name_H-M   'P 1'
#
loop_
_entity.id
_entity.type
_entity.pdbx_description
1 polymer ?
#
loop_
_entity_poly.entity_id
_entity_poly.type
_entity_poly.pdbx_seq_one_letter_code
_entity_poly.pdbx_strand_id
1 'polypeptide(L)'
;MQVVVVATTLSLLGFDKASAQGGAAVTAYSPYTMFGIGELQTIGTTQMRAMGGVGVAWRSTQMPSMINPAGYSATLQNSFLFNVGVEGNFLQNAQKQYGASGDFTRMAKNGKNSVNIHEIAIQFPLAKGLGMGLSLMPYSSVGYKMSFLDQRDEIAGNVGAAAYTYSGDGDVTEVKLGIGWEPFKNFSFGVAAKYYWGKISHNYVSEVANNIVGSSSFLSVIGEDEYAISNFKFQVGLQWNAIANDKRMLTFGATYDYGGGLRPKVTKSLVLNNSYETDVVRETGISQMQLPHSVKAGVMYHDPKFMAAVEYEFQAGGSGNSGRIEEKGNNN
;
A
#
# COMPACT_ATOMS: atom_id res chain seq x y z
N MET A 1 -27.64 10.33 23.74
CA MET A 1 -28.75 9.94 22.86
C MET A 1 -28.50 10.21 21.37
N GLN A 2 -27.37 10.81 20.98
CA GLN A 2 -27.03 11.06 19.56
C GLN A 2 -26.20 9.94 18.90
N VAL A 3 -25.58 9.04 19.65
CA VAL A 3 -24.76 7.95 19.11
C VAL A 3 -25.60 6.80 18.53
N VAL A 4 -26.83 6.64 18.98
CA VAL A 4 -27.74 5.57 18.52
C VAL A 4 -28.35 5.86 17.14
N VAL A 5 -28.46 7.14 16.75
CA VAL A 5 -29.05 7.55 15.48
C VAL A 5 -28.12 7.34 14.29
N VAL A 6 -26.78 7.38 14.49
CA VAL A 6 -25.79 7.15 13.43
C VAL A 6 -25.69 5.66 13.10
N ALA A 7 -25.89 4.78 14.06
CA ALA A 7 -25.83 3.33 13.84
C ALA A 7 -27.06 2.81 13.07
N THR A 8 -28.22 3.45 13.20
CA THR A 8 -29.45 3.04 12.51
C THR A 8 -29.56 3.57 11.09
N THR A 9 -28.91 4.67 10.75
CA THR A 9 -28.88 5.16 9.36
C THR A 9 -27.93 4.39 8.46
N LEU A 10 -26.89 3.74 9.02
CA LEU A 10 -25.97 2.91 8.26
C LEU A 10 -26.60 1.54 7.85
N SER A 11 -27.63 1.09 8.54
CA SER A 11 -28.35 -0.16 8.22
C SER A 11 -29.43 -0.01 7.15
N LEU A 12 -29.78 1.22 6.75
CA LEU A 12 -30.81 1.52 5.73
C LEU A 12 -30.22 1.76 4.32
N LEU A 13 -28.90 1.89 4.21
CA LEU A 13 -28.23 1.73 2.92
C LEU A 13 -28.12 0.22 2.70
N GLY A 14 -29.05 -0.35 1.96
CA GLY A 14 -29.01 -1.75 1.54
C GLY A 14 -27.65 -2.07 0.91
N PHE A 15 -26.73 -2.52 1.72
CA PHE A 15 -25.59 -3.27 1.22
C PHE A 15 -26.17 -4.60 0.76
N ASP A 16 -26.62 -4.66 -0.49
CA ASP A 16 -26.67 -5.93 -1.19
C ASP A 16 -25.37 -6.63 -0.87
N LYS A 17 -25.48 -7.88 -0.45
CA LYS A 17 -24.33 -8.72 -0.10
C LYS A 17 -23.30 -8.58 -1.20
N ALA A 18 -22.40 -7.62 -1.07
CA ALA A 18 -21.12 -7.67 -1.75
C ALA A 18 -20.54 -8.99 -1.27
N SER A 19 -20.66 -10.00 -2.10
CA SER A 19 -19.94 -11.24 -1.92
C SER A 19 -18.50 -10.81 -1.75
N ALA A 20 -18.00 -10.86 -0.53
CA ALA A 20 -16.59 -10.83 -0.25
C ALA A 20 -16.04 -12.16 -0.81
N GLN A 21 -16.07 -12.30 -2.13
CA GLN A 21 -15.07 -13.08 -2.81
C GLN A 21 -13.75 -12.46 -2.39
N GLY A 22 -12.94 -13.22 -1.67
CA GLY A 22 -11.70 -12.77 -1.06
C GLY A 22 -10.65 -12.28 -2.08
N GLY A 23 -11.00 -11.22 -2.77
CA GLY A 23 -10.10 -10.39 -3.54
C GLY A 23 -9.73 -9.21 -2.66
N ALA A 24 -8.47 -9.05 -2.36
CA ALA A 24 -7.94 -7.85 -1.75
C ALA A 24 -8.54 -6.62 -2.44
N ALA A 25 -8.89 -5.60 -1.67
CA ALA A 25 -9.39 -4.34 -2.21
C ALA A 25 -8.25 -3.65 -2.96
N VAL A 26 -8.07 -3.99 -4.23
CA VAL A 26 -6.97 -3.48 -5.06
C VAL A 26 -7.16 -1.97 -5.23
N THR A 27 -6.33 -1.20 -4.57
CA THR A 27 -6.34 0.27 -4.63
C THR A 27 -5.53 0.81 -5.81
N ALA A 28 -4.50 0.08 -6.25
CA ALA A 28 -3.68 0.42 -7.40
C ALA A 28 -3.92 -0.54 -8.57
N TYR A 29 -3.92 -0.03 -9.79
CA TYR A 29 -4.02 -0.84 -11.00
C TYR A 29 -3.03 -0.34 -12.05
N SER A 30 -1.78 -0.76 -11.89
CA SER A 30 -0.68 -0.32 -12.74
C SER A 30 0.31 -1.46 -12.97
N PRO A 31 0.87 -1.62 -14.18
CA PRO A 31 1.95 -2.57 -14.45
C PRO A 31 3.17 -2.39 -13.54
N TYR A 32 3.39 -1.18 -13.07
CA TYR A 32 4.52 -0.87 -12.17
C TYR A 32 4.38 -1.52 -10.79
N THR A 33 3.16 -1.92 -10.39
CA THR A 33 2.92 -2.60 -9.11
C THR A 33 3.40 -4.05 -9.08
N MET A 34 3.97 -4.55 -10.19
CA MET A 34 4.50 -5.92 -10.23
C MET A 34 5.83 -6.08 -9.47
N PHE A 35 6.43 -4.99 -9.01
CA PHE A 35 7.70 -5.03 -8.30
C PHE A 35 7.53 -4.90 -6.79
N GLY A 36 8.19 -5.79 -6.03
CA GLY A 36 8.25 -5.73 -4.57
C GLY A 36 6.89 -5.90 -3.90
N ILE A 37 6.52 -4.94 -3.07
CA ILE A 37 5.22 -4.90 -2.37
C ILE A 37 4.18 -4.04 -3.10
N GLY A 38 4.46 -3.65 -4.35
CA GLY A 38 3.56 -2.82 -5.14
C GLY A 38 3.72 -1.33 -4.93
N GLU A 39 2.67 -0.57 -5.22
CA GLU A 39 2.63 0.88 -5.08
C GLU A 39 2.36 1.28 -3.64
N LEU A 40 3.27 2.10 -3.09
CA LEU A 40 3.10 2.65 -1.74
C LEU A 40 2.02 3.72 -1.72
N GLN A 41 1.13 3.65 -0.75
CA GLN A 41 0.09 4.63 -0.56
C GLN A 41 0.59 5.85 0.21
N THR A 42 0.05 7.03 -0.14
CA THR A 42 0.38 8.26 0.59
C THR A 42 -0.23 8.23 1.98
N ILE A 43 0.62 8.23 3.00
CA ILE A 43 0.22 8.22 4.41
C ILE A 43 -0.39 9.56 4.80
N GLY A 44 -1.47 9.54 5.58
CA GLY A 44 -2.09 10.75 6.13
C GLY A 44 -3.60 10.79 5.92
N THR A 45 -4.26 11.71 6.61
CA THR A 45 -5.69 11.96 6.42
C THR A 45 -5.95 12.55 5.04
N THR A 46 -7.19 12.44 4.57
CA THR A 46 -7.62 13.06 3.31
C THR A 46 -7.23 14.54 3.21
N GLN A 47 -7.27 15.29 4.33
CA GLN A 47 -6.86 16.69 4.37
C GLN A 47 -5.35 16.86 4.18
N MET A 48 -4.53 16.02 4.83
CA MET A 48 -3.07 16.04 4.65
C MET A 48 -2.70 15.71 3.21
N ARG A 49 -3.38 14.73 2.60
CA ARG A 49 -3.19 14.37 1.19
C ARG A 49 -3.58 15.51 0.24
N ALA A 50 -4.67 16.23 0.52
CA ALA A 50 -5.09 17.38 -0.25
C ALA A 50 -4.07 18.55 -0.20
N MET A 51 -3.23 18.58 0.83
CA MET A 51 -2.12 19.54 0.96
C MET A 51 -0.77 19.00 0.43
N GLY A 52 -0.78 17.94 -0.38
CA GLY A 52 0.43 17.35 -0.92
C GLY A 52 1.09 16.29 -0.02
N GLY A 53 0.38 15.77 0.97
CA GLY A 53 0.88 14.72 1.87
C GLY A 53 1.73 15.24 3.04
N VAL A 54 1.80 16.53 3.26
CA VAL A 54 2.53 17.13 4.39
C VAL A 54 1.81 16.89 5.72
N GLY A 55 2.54 16.57 6.78
CA GLY A 55 1.93 16.26 8.05
C GLY A 55 2.89 16.08 9.23
N VAL A 56 4.20 16.09 8.99
CA VAL A 56 5.20 15.90 10.06
C VAL A 56 5.15 17.04 11.07
N ALA A 57 4.94 18.27 10.61
CA ALA A 57 4.75 19.45 11.47
C ALA A 57 3.27 19.75 11.75
N TRP A 58 2.34 18.90 11.29
CA TRP A 58 0.92 19.09 11.52
C TRP A 58 0.56 18.90 12.99
N ARG A 59 -0.02 19.93 13.57
CA ARG A 59 -0.49 19.93 14.94
C ARG A 59 -1.88 20.56 14.99
N SER A 60 -2.88 19.78 15.29
CA SER A 60 -4.28 20.20 15.28
C SER A 60 -5.02 19.65 16.49
N THR A 61 -5.96 20.46 17.00
CA THR A 61 -6.92 20.05 18.03
C THR A 61 -8.21 19.49 17.45
N GLN A 62 -8.37 19.54 16.12
CA GLN A 62 -9.61 19.18 15.44
C GLN A 62 -9.46 17.95 14.52
N MET A 63 -8.24 17.60 14.17
CA MET A 63 -7.95 16.48 13.26
C MET A 63 -6.88 15.56 13.83
N PRO A 64 -6.99 14.25 13.64
CA PRO A 64 -5.98 13.30 14.07
C PRO A 64 -4.65 13.53 13.35
N SER A 65 -3.54 13.41 14.08
CA SER A 65 -2.19 13.42 13.53
C SER A 65 -1.79 12.01 13.15
N MET A 66 -1.85 11.66 11.84
CA MET A 66 -1.49 10.30 11.40
C MET A 66 0.00 10.14 11.12
N ILE A 67 0.68 11.21 10.68
CA ILE A 67 2.07 11.13 10.23
C ILE A 67 3.03 11.16 11.42
N ASN A 68 2.88 12.13 12.32
CA ASN A 68 3.79 12.33 13.44
C ASN A 68 3.12 12.00 14.79
N PRO A 69 3.60 10.99 15.53
CA PRO A 69 3.00 10.62 16.81
C PRO A 69 3.13 11.72 17.90
N ALA A 70 4.08 12.65 17.79
CA ALA A 70 4.18 13.78 18.70
C ALA A 70 2.93 14.68 18.67
N GLY A 71 2.23 14.73 17.53
CA GLY A 71 0.99 15.48 17.36
C GLY A 71 -0.18 14.99 18.21
N TYR A 72 -0.13 13.76 18.74
CA TYR A 72 -1.19 13.22 19.61
C TYR A 72 -1.33 14.03 20.91
N SER A 73 -0.25 14.65 21.37
CA SER A 73 -0.25 15.51 22.56
C SER A 73 -1.08 16.79 22.41
N ALA A 74 -1.47 17.16 21.18
CA ALA A 74 -2.28 18.36 20.91
C ALA A 74 -3.77 18.17 21.21
N THR A 75 -4.22 16.95 21.49
CA THR A 75 -5.63 16.64 21.73
C THR A 75 -6.14 17.33 22.99
N LEU A 76 -7.27 18.02 22.89
CA LEU A 76 -7.90 18.67 24.07
C LEU A 76 -8.46 17.59 24.99
N GLN A 77 -8.40 17.86 26.32
CA GLN A 77 -8.78 16.87 27.35
C GLN A 77 -10.20 16.31 27.23
N ASN A 78 -11.13 17.07 26.68
CA ASN A 78 -12.52 16.67 26.55
C ASN A 78 -12.91 16.39 25.08
N SER A 79 -11.93 16.08 24.23
CA SER A 79 -12.18 15.82 22.81
C SER A 79 -11.85 14.39 22.42
N PHE A 80 -12.59 13.90 21.47
CA PHE A 80 -12.35 12.64 20.78
C PHE A 80 -12.34 12.96 19.28
N LEU A 81 -11.23 12.68 18.63
CA LEU A 81 -11.08 12.93 17.20
C LEU A 81 -11.25 11.62 16.47
N PHE A 82 -12.14 11.63 15.50
CA PHE A 82 -12.39 10.50 14.61
C PHE A 82 -12.39 10.97 13.17
N ASN A 83 -11.68 10.25 12.30
CA ASN A 83 -11.63 10.53 10.88
C ASN A 83 -11.75 9.24 10.09
N VAL A 84 -12.54 9.29 9.02
CA VAL A 84 -12.64 8.23 8.00
C VAL A 84 -12.52 8.85 6.64
N GLY A 85 -11.62 8.34 5.83
CA GLY A 85 -11.44 8.76 4.44
C GLY A 85 -11.84 7.65 3.48
N VAL A 86 -12.44 8.05 2.38
CA VAL A 86 -12.78 7.18 1.26
C VAL A 86 -12.04 7.68 0.02
N GLU A 87 -11.44 6.77 -0.72
CA GLU A 87 -10.72 7.07 -1.95
C GLU A 87 -11.40 6.39 -3.14
N GLY A 88 -11.58 7.15 -4.20
CA GLY A 88 -12.04 6.63 -5.50
C GLY A 88 -10.93 6.75 -6.54
N ASN A 89 -10.53 5.65 -7.14
CA ASN A 89 -9.56 5.62 -8.23
C ASN A 89 -10.26 5.29 -9.55
N PHE A 90 -10.07 6.17 -10.54
CA PHE A 90 -10.58 6.02 -11.90
C PHE A 90 -9.40 5.92 -12.85
N LEU A 91 -9.03 4.72 -13.21
CA LEU A 91 -7.87 4.47 -14.07
C LEU A 91 -8.34 4.17 -15.49
N GLN A 92 -7.72 4.82 -16.47
CA GLN A 92 -7.91 4.51 -17.87
C GLN A 92 -6.55 4.23 -18.53
N ASN A 93 -6.35 3.01 -19.01
CA ASN A 93 -5.19 2.61 -19.77
C ASN A 93 -5.51 2.60 -21.26
N ALA A 94 -4.60 3.12 -22.07
CA ALA A 94 -4.68 3.07 -23.52
C ALA A 94 -3.40 2.45 -24.10
N GLN A 95 -3.55 1.42 -24.88
CA GLN A 95 -2.43 0.72 -25.51
C GLN A 95 -2.61 0.71 -27.04
N LYS A 96 -1.53 1.03 -27.75
CA LYS A 96 -1.50 0.87 -29.21
C LYS A 96 -1.47 -0.62 -29.56
N GLN A 97 -2.37 -1.04 -30.40
CA GLN A 97 -2.35 -2.39 -30.99
C GLN A 97 -1.83 -2.29 -32.43
N TYR A 98 -0.93 -3.20 -32.75
CA TYR A 98 -0.33 -3.32 -34.08
C TYR A 98 -0.81 -4.63 -34.71
N GLY A 99 -1.03 -4.63 -36.02
CA GLY A 99 -1.32 -5.81 -36.79
C GLY A 99 -0.09 -6.69 -37.01
N ALA A 100 -0.26 -7.86 -37.58
CA ALA A 100 0.83 -8.79 -37.88
C ALA A 100 1.90 -8.19 -38.84
N SER A 101 1.53 -7.23 -39.69
CA SER A 101 2.41 -6.44 -40.54
C SER A 101 3.16 -5.31 -39.83
N GLY A 102 2.96 -5.13 -38.50
CA GLY A 102 3.56 -4.04 -37.74
C GLY A 102 2.85 -2.70 -37.87
N ASP A 103 1.75 -2.63 -38.61
CA ASP A 103 0.98 -1.42 -38.79
C ASP A 103 0.07 -1.14 -37.59
N PHE A 104 -0.06 0.14 -37.25
CA PHE A 104 -1.00 0.57 -36.20
C PHE A 104 -2.43 0.22 -36.60
N THR A 105 -3.11 -0.57 -35.77
CA THR A 105 -4.49 -1.01 -36.03
C THR A 105 -5.49 -0.18 -35.24
N ARG A 106 -5.32 -0.08 -33.91
CA ARG A 106 -6.24 0.64 -33.04
C ARG A 106 -5.63 0.97 -31.67
N MET A 107 -6.30 1.86 -30.94
CA MET A 107 -6.06 2.06 -29.50
C MET A 107 -7.00 1.15 -28.73
N ALA A 108 -6.48 0.16 -28.02
CA ALA A 108 -7.23 -0.57 -27.01
C ALA A 108 -7.30 0.28 -25.74
N LYS A 109 -8.50 0.54 -25.27
CA LYS A 109 -8.73 1.27 -24.01
C LYS A 109 -9.34 0.33 -22.99
N ASN A 110 -8.81 0.36 -21.78
CA ASN A 110 -9.36 -0.39 -20.66
C ASN A 110 -9.46 0.57 -19.46
N GLY A 111 -10.62 0.58 -18.81
CA GLY A 111 -10.86 1.39 -17.62
C GLY A 111 -11.16 0.51 -16.42
N LYS A 112 -10.65 0.89 -15.26
CA LYS A 112 -11.00 0.27 -13.98
C LYS A 112 -11.29 1.34 -12.95
N ASN A 113 -12.38 1.13 -12.22
CA ASN A 113 -12.80 1.99 -11.13
C ASN A 113 -12.73 1.19 -9.83
N SER A 114 -12.18 1.79 -8.79
CA SER A 114 -12.20 1.22 -7.44
C SER A 114 -12.57 2.27 -6.42
N VAL A 115 -13.31 1.89 -5.40
CA VAL A 115 -13.65 2.73 -4.25
C VAL A 115 -13.27 1.95 -3.00
N ASN A 116 -12.42 2.55 -2.16
CA ASN A 116 -11.88 1.90 -0.97
C ASN A 116 -11.89 2.85 0.22
N ILE A 117 -11.90 2.31 1.43
CA ILE A 117 -11.60 3.07 2.64
C ILE A 117 -10.10 3.33 2.64
N HIS A 118 -9.73 4.62 2.65
CA HIS A 118 -8.33 5.02 2.65
C HIS A 118 -7.75 5.08 4.06
N GLU A 119 -8.47 5.67 5.00
CA GLU A 119 -8.02 5.74 6.38
C GLU A 119 -9.17 5.68 7.38
N ILE A 120 -8.85 5.11 8.53
CA ILE A 120 -9.63 5.24 9.75
C ILE A 120 -8.65 5.70 10.82
N ALA A 121 -8.91 6.83 11.46
CA ALA A 121 -8.05 7.39 12.50
C ALA A 121 -8.85 7.83 13.71
N ILE A 122 -8.32 7.50 14.88
CA ILE A 122 -8.88 7.82 16.18
C ILE A 122 -7.78 8.46 17.02
N GLN A 123 -8.10 9.56 17.69
CA GLN A 123 -7.16 10.21 18.59
C GLN A 123 -7.91 10.74 19.82
N PHE A 124 -7.38 10.50 21.00
CA PHE A 124 -7.98 10.92 22.26
C PHE A 124 -6.93 11.28 23.32
N PRO A 125 -7.26 12.15 24.26
CA PRO A 125 -6.37 12.52 25.36
C PRO A 125 -6.36 11.43 26.43
N LEU A 126 -5.20 11.14 26.99
CA LEU A 126 -5.03 10.32 28.19
C LEU A 126 -4.89 11.20 29.41
N ALA A 127 -4.16 12.33 29.30
CA ALA A 127 -3.97 13.35 30.33
C ALA A 127 -3.63 14.69 29.67
N LYS A 128 -3.45 15.73 30.44
CA LYS A 128 -3.02 17.04 29.92
C LYS A 128 -1.65 16.94 29.27
N GLY A 129 -1.59 17.25 27.95
CA GLY A 129 -0.38 17.14 27.16
C GLY A 129 0.04 15.69 26.83
N LEU A 130 -0.81 14.72 27.14
CA LEU A 130 -0.59 13.30 26.80
C LEU A 130 -1.78 12.78 26.01
N GLY A 131 -1.54 12.35 24.78
CA GLY A 131 -2.58 11.81 23.90
C GLY A 131 -2.16 10.49 23.27
N MET A 132 -3.15 9.77 22.80
CA MET A 132 -3.00 8.48 22.12
C MET A 132 -3.69 8.51 20.77
N GLY A 133 -3.10 7.87 19.79
CA GLY A 133 -3.68 7.74 18.45
C GLY A 133 -3.62 6.31 17.95
N LEU A 134 -4.71 5.91 17.28
CA LEU A 134 -4.82 4.66 16.54
C LEU A 134 -5.21 4.99 15.11
N SER A 135 -4.52 4.41 14.14
CA SER A 135 -4.91 4.54 12.74
C SER A 135 -4.76 3.22 12.00
N LEU A 136 -5.64 3.05 11.01
CA LEU A 136 -5.65 1.93 10.08
C LEU A 136 -5.73 2.50 8.68
N MET A 137 -4.82 2.05 7.79
CA MET A 137 -4.74 2.52 6.42
C MET A 137 -4.07 1.48 5.50
N PRO A 138 -4.36 1.45 4.21
CA PRO A 138 -3.57 0.71 3.25
C PRO A 138 -2.15 1.31 3.18
N TYR A 139 -1.14 0.45 3.22
CA TYR A 139 0.27 0.82 3.11
C TYR A 139 0.77 0.67 1.68
N SER A 140 0.45 -0.46 1.04
CA SER A 140 0.78 -0.71 -0.35
C SER A 140 -0.29 -1.56 -1.03
N SER A 141 -0.34 -1.49 -2.36
CA SER A 141 -1.27 -2.27 -3.15
C SER A 141 -0.62 -2.77 -4.43
N VAL A 142 -0.93 -4.01 -4.77
CA VAL A 142 -0.56 -4.65 -6.03
C VAL A 142 -1.81 -4.88 -6.86
N GLY A 143 -1.78 -4.47 -8.11
CA GLY A 143 -2.86 -4.73 -9.05
C GLY A 143 -2.38 -4.57 -10.48
N TYR A 144 -2.18 -5.66 -11.18
CA TYR A 144 -1.82 -5.63 -12.60
C TYR A 144 -2.30 -6.88 -13.33
N LYS A 145 -2.52 -6.73 -14.62
CA LYS A 145 -2.70 -7.85 -15.55
C LYS A 145 -2.12 -7.46 -16.91
N MET A 146 -1.15 -8.23 -17.38
CA MET A 146 -0.48 -8.02 -18.65
C MET A 146 -0.48 -9.34 -19.42
N SER A 147 -0.76 -9.27 -20.71
CA SER A 147 -0.70 -10.44 -21.60
C SER A 147 0.13 -10.12 -22.82
N PHE A 148 1.00 -11.03 -23.17
CA PHE A 148 1.90 -10.95 -24.33
C PHE A 148 1.70 -12.19 -25.20
N LEU A 149 1.61 -11.99 -26.50
CA LEU A 149 1.63 -13.07 -27.48
C LEU A 149 2.99 -13.04 -28.17
N ASP A 150 3.73 -14.13 -28.05
CA ASP A 150 4.99 -14.30 -28.75
C ASP A 150 4.76 -15.08 -30.03
N GLN A 151 4.97 -14.42 -31.16
CA GLN A 151 4.79 -14.95 -32.49
C GLN A 151 6.10 -14.93 -33.30
N ARG A 152 7.26 -14.86 -32.65
CA ARG A 152 8.54 -14.90 -33.34
C ARG A 152 8.70 -16.22 -34.09
N ASP A 153 9.22 -16.16 -35.31
CA ASP A 153 9.37 -17.33 -36.18
C ASP A 153 10.16 -18.47 -35.54
N GLU A 154 11.15 -18.14 -34.70
CA GLU A 154 11.94 -19.10 -33.92
C GLU A 154 11.10 -19.92 -32.94
N ILE A 155 10.06 -19.30 -32.35
CA ILE A 155 9.15 -19.93 -31.41
C ILE A 155 7.94 -20.50 -32.14
N ALA A 156 7.31 -19.73 -33.01
CA ALA A 156 6.12 -20.13 -33.76
C ALA A 156 6.38 -21.29 -34.75
N GLY A 157 7.59 -21.36 -35.31
CA GLY A 157 7.98 -22.43 -36.21
C GLY A 157 8.21 -23.80 -35.53
N ASN A 158 8.64 -23.79 -34.26
CA ASN A 158 8.99 -25.02 -33.54
C ASN A 158 7.92 -25.47 -32.53
N VAL A 159 7.21 -24.53 -31.89
CA VAL A 159 6.32 -24.81 -30.73
C VAL A 159 4.91 -24.21 -30.91
N GLY A 160 4.68 -23.42 -31.95
CA GLY A 160 3.45 -22.63 -32.10
C GLY A 160 3.48 -21.30 -31.39
N ALA A 161 2.34 -20.62 -31.33
CA ALA A 161 2.24 -19.34 -30.63
C ALA A 161 2.28 -19.54 -29.09
N ALA A 162 3.10 -18.78 -28.42
CA ALA A 162 3.18 -18.77 -26.95
C ALA A 162 2.49 -17.51 -26.38
N ALA A 163 1.54 -17.72 -25.47
CA ALA A 163 0.86 -16.65 -24.75
C ALA A 163 1.35 -16.62 -23.30
N TYR A 164 1.77 -15.45 -22.85
CA TYR A 164 2.19 -15.22 -21.48
C TYR A 164 1.25 -14.23 -20.81
N THR A 165 0.72 -14.59 -19.65
CA THR A 165 -0.10 -13.71 -18.84
C THR A 165 0.53 -13.56 -17.46
N TYR A 166 0.82 -12.33 -17.10
CA TYR A 166 1.28 -11.95 -15.75
C TYR A 166 0.18 -11.16 -15.07
N SER A 167 -0.17 -11.57 -13.86
CA SER A 167 -1.13 -10.85 -13.05
C SER A 167 -0.69 -10.86 -11.59
N GLY A 168 -1.10 -9.84 -10.85
CA GLY A 168 -0.87 -9.79 -9.42
C GLY A 168 -1.96 -9.00 -8.78
N ASP A 169 -2.25 -9.36 -7.55
CA ASP A 169 -3.22 -8.71 -6.69
C ASP A 169 -2.78 -8.83 -5.22
N GLY A 170 -3.32 -7.96 -4.42
CA GLY A 170 -3.07 -7.96 -2.99
C GLY A 170 -2.80 -6.58 -2.43
N ASP A 171 -2.78 -6.52 -1.12
CA ASP A 171 -2.52 -5.29 -0.38
C ASP A 171 -1.78 -5.58 0.92
N VAL A 172 -1.12 -4.55 1.42
CA VAL A 172 -0.54 -4.51 2.76
C VAL A 172 -1.21 -3.38 3.51
N THR A 173 -1.77 -3.69 4.64
CA THR A 173 -2.42 -2.73 5.54
C THR A 173 -1.50 -2.41 6.71
N GLU A 174 -1.48 -1.14 7.14
CA GLU A 174 -0.79 -0.66 8.34
C GLU A 174 -1.81 -0.34 9.43
N VAL A 175 -1.60 -0.89 10.63
CA VAL A 175 -2.15 -0.35 11.87
C VAL A 175 -1.06 0.34 12.64
N LYS A 176 -1.30 1.56 13.04
CA LYS A 176 -0.39 2.37 13.86
C LYS A 176 -1.06 2.71 15.16
N LEU A 177 -0.39 2.38 16.27
CA LEU A 177 -0.76 2.74 17.62
C LEU A 177 0.36 3.57 18.21
N GLY A 178 0.05 4.75 18.75
CA GLY A 178 1.09 5.63 19.28
C GLY A 178 0.62 6.50 20.42
N ILE A 179 1.61 7.03 21.12
CA ILE A 179 1.44 7.97 22.23
C ILE A 179 2.29 9.20 21.94
N GLY A 180 1.71 10.37 22.18
CA GLY A 180 2.38 11.67 22.11
C GLY A 180 2.32 12.38 23.45
N TRP A 181 3.45 12.94 23.88
CA TRP A 181 3.59 13.64 25.14
C TRP A 181 4.27 14.99 24.96
N GLU A 182 3.75 16.00 25.63
CA GLU A 182 4.29 17.38 25.74
C GLU A 182 4.82 17.63 27.14
N PRO A 183 6.08 17.22 27.43
CA PRO A 183 6.67 17.41 28.77
C PRO A 183 6.95 18.87 29.10
N PHE A 184 7.26 19.67 28.07
CA PHE A 184 7.54 21.09 28.18
C PHE A 184 6.63 21.86 27.25
N LYS A 185 6.25 23.06 27.63
CA LYS A 185 5.43 23.93 26.80
C LYS A 185 6.04 24.09 25.41
N ASN A 186 5.24 23.85 24.40
CA ASN A 186 5.60 23.93 22.98
C ASN A 186 6.56 22.83 22.44
N PHE A 187 6.98 21.89 23.28
CA PHE A 187 7.84 20.79 22.81
C PHE A 187 7.18 19.44 23.10
N SER A 188 6.99 18.67 22.07
CA SER A 188 6.37 17.35 22.18
C SER A 188 7.17 16.28 21.46
N PHE A 189 7.13 15.09 22.00
CA PHE A 189 7.64 13.90 21.37
C PHE A 189 6.61 12.79 21.38
N GLY A 190 6.77 11.81 20.52
CA GLY A 190 5.87 10.67 20.43
C GLY A 190 6.57 9.43 19.93
N VAL A 191 6.00 8.31 20.29
CA VAL A 191 6.41 7.00 19.82
C VAL A 191 5.20 6.24 19.29
N ALA A 192 5.40 5.44 18.25
CA ALA A 192 4.35 4.61 17.71
C ALA A 192 4.89 3.24 17.29
N ALA A 193 4.08 2.22 17.49
CA ALA A 193 4.24 0.92 16.91
C ALA A 193 3.36 0.82 15.66
N LYS A 194 3.92 0.29 14.58
CA LYS A 194 3.25 0.03 13.31
C LYS A 194 3.23 -1.47 13.08
N TYR A 195 2.07 -2.00 12.79
CA TYR A 195 1.91 -3.39 12.41
C TYR A 195 1.45 -3.47 10.96
N TYR A 196 2.21 -4.20 10.17
CA TYR A 196 1.93 -4.42 8.76
C TYR A 196 1.41 -5.84 8.58
N TRP A 197 0.28 -5.99 7.90
CA TRP A 197 -0.22 -7.31 7.51
C TRP A 197 -0.85 -7.25 6.14
N GLY A 198 -0.80 -8.37 5.43
CA GLY A 198 -1.42 -8.51 4.13
C GLY A 198 -0.90 -9.70 3.36
N LYS A 199 -1.47 -9.89 2.20
CA LYS A 199 -1.06 -10.90 1.24
C LYS A 199 -0.92 -10.27 -0.13
N ILE A 200 0.14 -10.67 -0.83
CA ILE A 200 0.40 -10.28 -2.22
C ILE A 200 0.59 -11.57 -3.00
N SER A 201 -0.13 -11.70 -4.12
CA SER A 201 0.01 -12.80 -5.05
C SER A 201 0.49 -12.30 -6.41
N HIS A 202 1.51 -12.95 -6.92
CA HIS A 202 1.99 -12.77 -8.29
C HIS A 202 1.77 -14.07 -9.05
N ASN A 203 0.98 -13.99 -10.11
CA ASN A 203 0.62 -15.14 -10.92
C ASN A 203 1.21 -14.99 -12.32
N TYR A 204 1.75 -16.05 -12.86
CA TYR A 204 2.15 -16.13 -14.25
C TYR A 204 1.57 -17.39 -14.90
N VAL A 205 1.06 -17.21 -16.09
CA VAL A 205 0.50 -18.29 -16.92
C VAL A 205 1.22 -18.24 -18.26
N SER A 206 1.80 -19.38 -18.64
CA SER A 206 2.38 -19.59 -19.95
C SER A 206 1.59 -20.68 -20.66
N GLU A 207 1.02 -20.36 -21.81
CA GLU A 207 0.26 -21.26 -22.64
C GLU A 207 0.92 -21.38 -24.01
N VAL A 208 1.24 -22.60 -24.41
CA VAL A 208 1.83 -22.89 -25.74
C VAL A 208 0.84 -23.68 -26.55
N ALA A 209 0.41 -23.12 -27.66
CA ALA A 209 -0.43 -23.83 -28.63
C ALA A 209 0.48 -24.58 -29.61
N ASN A 210 0.50 -25.90 -29.52
CA ASN A 210 1.26 -26.73 -30.45
C ASN A 210 0.46 -26.93 -31.75
N ASN A 211 0.91 -26.34 -32.87
CA ASN A 211 0.27 -26.41 -34.16
C ASN A 211 0.75 -27.63 -35.01
N ILE A 212 1.43 -28.59 -34.39
CA ILE A 212 1.82 -29.82 -35.11
C ILE A 212 0.56 -30.60 -35.49
N VAL A 213 0.29 -30.69 -36.73
CA VAL A 213 -0.87 -31.41 -37.30
C VAL A 213 -0.92 -32.85 -36.75
N GLY A 214 -1.95 -33.12 -35.92
CA GLY A 214 -2.19 -34.45 -35.34
C GLY A 214 -1.89 -34.58 -33.85
N SER A 215 -1.37 -33.56 -33.15
CA SER A 215 -1.11 -33.59 -31.72
C SER A 215 -1.59 -32.27 -31.08
N SER A 216 -2.79 -32.28 -30.54
CA SER A 216 -3.34 -31.16 -29.80
C SER A 216 -2.88 -31.19 -28.33
N SER A 217 -1.58 -31.27 -28.09
CA SER A 217 -1.04 -31.17 -26.73
C SER A 217 -0.78 -29.70 -26.41
N PHE A 218 -1.58 -29.15 -25.52
CA PHE A 218 -1.32 -27.85 -24.89
C PHE A 218 -0.47 -28.08 -23.65
N LEU A 219 0.62 -27.35 -23.54
CA LEU A 219 1.39 -27.27 -22.31
C LEU A 219 1.08 -25.93 -21.68
N SER A 220 0.48 -25.94 -20.51
CA SER A 220 0.33 -24.73 -19.70
C SER A 220 1.15 -24.85 -18.42
N VAL A 221 1.83 -23.77 -18.08
CA VAL A 221 2.57 -23.60 -16.85
C VAL A 221 1.89 -22.47 -16.08
N ILE A 222 1.40 -22.79 -14.91
CA ILE A 222 0.77 -21.81 -14.00
C ILE A 222 1.65 -21.73 -12.76
N GLY A 223 2.22 -20.56 -12.51
CA GLY A 223 2.97 -20.31 -11.30
C GLY A 223 2.32 -19.23 -10.47
N GLU A 224 2.39 -19.38 -9.16
CA GLU A 224 1.91 -18.44 -8.18
C GLU A 224 2.95 -18.25 -7.08
N ASP A 225 3.32 -17.00 -6.82
CA ASP A 225 4.15 -16.59 -5.70
C ASP A 225 3.30 -15.79 -4.72
N GLU A 226 2.93 -16.38 -3.59
CA GLU A 226 2.19 -15.72 -2.51
C GLU A 226 3.14 -15.23 -1.42
N TYR A 227 3.05 -13.95 -1.07
CA TYR A 227 3.81 -13.30 0.00
C TYR A 227 2.87 -12.92 1.13
N ALA A 228 2.95 -13.62 2.25
CA ALA A 228 2.20 -13.28 3.46
C ALA A 228 3.07 -12.42 4.37
N ILE A 229 2.65 -11.16 4.57
CA ILE A 229 3.36 -10.15 5.35
C ILE A 229 2.73 -10.05 6.73
N SER A 230 3.55 -10.10 7.79
CA SER A 230 3.15 -9.88 9.17
C SER A 230 4.36 -9.40 9.93
N ASN A 231 4.48 -8.09 10.20
CA ASN A 231 5.65 -7.53 10.85
C ASN A 231 5.36 -6.25 11.63
N PHE A 232 6.16 -6.02 12.68
CA PHE A 232 6.14 -4.81 13.49
C PHE A 232 7.29 -3.87 13.13
N LYS A 233 7.00 -2.57 13.15
CA LYS A 233 7.95 -1.48 13.00
C LYS A 233 7.68 -0.41 14.06
N PHE A 234 8.63 0.48 14.24
CA PHE A 234 8.54 1.55 15.21
C PHE A 234 8.80 2.91 14.55
N GLN A 235 8.15 3.91 15.09
CA GLN A 235 8.32 5.30 14.67
C GLN A 235 8.50 6.17 15.91
N VAL A 236 9.42 7.12 15.82
CA VAL A 236 9.56 8.20 16.79
C VAL A 236 9.29 9.53 16.10
N GLY A 237 8.75 10.48 16.86
CA GLY A 237 8.40 11.79 16.35
C GLY A 237 8.68 12.89 17.33
N LEU A 238 9.01 14.07 16.80
CA LEU A 238 9.27 15.29 17.54
C LEU A 238 8.48 16.43 16.91
N GLN A 239 7.98 17.34 17.74
CA GLN A 239 7.40 18.62 17.29
C GLN A 239 7.80 19.72 18.24
N TRP A 240 8.11 20.89 17.67
CA TRP A 240 8.41 22.10 18.40
C TRP A 240 7.63 23.28 17.82
N ASN A 241 6.81 23.91 18.66
CA ASN A 241 6.06 25.11 18.33
C ASN A 241 6.94 26.33 18.64
N ALA A 242 7.66 26.83 17.67
CA ALA A 242 8.51 28.02 17.84
C ALA A 242 7.68 29.27 18.05
N ILE A 243 6.50 29.36 17.45
CA ILE A 243 5.49 30.39 17.66
C ILE A 243 4.18 29.70 17.97
N ALA A 244 3.58 29.99 19.10
CA ALA A 244 2.29 29.47 19.52
C ALA A 244 1.46 30.58 20.18
N ASN A 245 0.83 31.41 19.37
CA ASN A 245 -0.08 32.45 19.75
C ASN A 245 -1.50 32.16 19.28
N ASP A 246 -2.50 32.85 19.79
CA ASP A 246 -3.92 32.66 19.40
C ASP A 246 -4.17 32.83 17.88
N LYS A 247 -3.33 33.57 17.19
CA LYS A 247 -3.48 33.89 15.77
C LYS A 247 -2.45 33.24 14.87
N ARG A 248 -1.29 32.84 15.40
CA ARG A 248 -0.16 32.35 14.57
C ARG A 248 0.49 31.16 15.24
N MET A 249 0.76 30.16 14.45
CA MET A 249 1.50 28.97 14.88
C MET A 249 2.60 28.69 13.86
N LEU A 250 3.83 28.49 14.34
CA LEU A 250 4.95 28.00 13.57
C LEU A 250 5.46 26.74 14.25
N THR A 251 5.31 25.61 13.58
CA THR A 251 5.68 24.30 14.10
C THR A 251 6.78 23.69 13.23
N PHE A 252 7.83 23.21 13.88
CA PHE A 252 8.82 22.32 13.29
C PHE A 252 8.49 20.89 13.70
N GLY A 253 8.59 19.96 12.77
CA GLY A 253 8.35 18.55 13.01
C GLY A 253 9.45 17.68 12.44
N ALA A 254 9.72 16.56 13.10
CA ALA A 254 10.59 15.52 12.59
C ALA A 254 10.04 14.14 12.97
N THR A 255 10.22 13.16 12.10
CA THR A 255 9.93 11.75 12.40
C THR A 255 11.05 10.86 11.89
N TYR A 256 11.27 9.77 12.59
CA TYR A 256 12.15 8.70 12.17
C TYR A 256 11.36 7.37 12.18
N ASP A 257 11.29 6.75 11.03
CA ASP A 257 10.71 5.42 10.85
C ASP A 257 11.83 4.39 10.80
N TYR A 258 11.79 3.47 11.76
CA TYR A 258 12.75 2.38 11.80
C TYR A 258 12.47 1.40 10.65
N GLY A 259 13.43 1.28 9.74
CA GLY A 259 13.41 0.33 8.62
C GLY A 259 13.70 -1.11 9.04
N GLY A 260 14.20 -1.90 8.12
CA GLY A 260 14.65 -3.28 8.34
C GLY A 260 13.74 -4.33 7.71
N GLY A 261 14.03 -5.60 7.92
CA GLY A 261 13.38 -6.71 7.21
C GLY A 261 11.89 -6.85 7.46
N LEU A 262 11.12 -7.01 6.41
CA LEU A 262 9.70 -7.41 6.48
C LEU A 262 9.52 -8.91 6.67
N ARG A 263 10.47 -9.72 6.17
CA ARG A 263 10.51 -11.18 6.25
C ARG A 263 9.18 -11.87 5.92
N PRO A 264 8.56 -11.60 4.77
CA PRO A 264 7.31 -12.24 4.41
C PRO A 264 7.50 -13.76 4.27
N LYS A 265 6.48 -14.51 4.68
CA LYS A 265 6.39 -15.92 4.35
C LYS A 265 6.00 -16.04 2.87
N VAL A 266 6.82 -16.74 2.10
CA VAL A 266 6.62 -16.95 0.67
C VAL A 266 6.16 -18.37 0.44
N THR A 267 5.11 -18.53 -0.32
CA THR A 267 4.67 -19.83 -0.84
C THR A 267 4.68 -19.75 -2.37
N LYS A 268 5.51 -20.56 -2.98
CA LYS A 268 5.56 -20.71 -4.44
C LYS A 268 4.86 -21.99 -4.83
N SER A 269 3.95 -21.89 -5.77
CA SER A 269 3.31 -23.05 -6.39
C SER A 269 3.49 -23.01 -7.91
N LEU A 270 3.86 -24.13 -8.45
CA LEU A 270 4.00 -24.33 -9.88
C LEU A 270 3.12 -25.51 -10.28
N VAL A 271 2.23 -25.28 -11.22
CA VAL A 271 1.38 -26.30 -11.82
C VAL A 271 1.79 -26.46 -13.28
N LEU A 272 2.29 -27.64 -13.59
CA LEU A 272 2.59 -28.06 -14.96
C LEU A 272 1.41 -28.89 -15.46
N ASN A 273 0.71 -28.40 -16.45
CA ASN A 273 -0.44 -29.09 -17.02
C ASN A 273 -0.15 -29.41 -18.50
N ASN A 274 -0.03 -30.69 -18.79
CA ASN A 274 0.00 -31.19 -20.16
C ASN A 274 -1.27 -32.01 -20.42
N SER A 275 -1.46 -32.45 -21.66
CA SER A 275 -2.66 -33.22 -22.05
C SER A 275 -2.84 -34.57 -21.33
N TYR A 276 -1.85 -35.02 -20.59
CA TYR A 276 -1.82 -36.36 -19.99
C TYR A 276 -1.57 -36.34 -18.48
N GLU A 277 -0.92 -35.31 -17.94
CA GLU A 277 -0.45 -35.30 -16.56
C GLU A 277 -0.43 -33.87 -15.98
N THR A 278 -0.73 -33.75 -14.69
CA THR A 278 -0.65 -32.48 -13.95
C THR A 278 0.28 -32.66 -12.76
N ASP A 279 1.43 -31.99 -12.80
CA ASP A 279 2.38 -31.96 -11.70
C ASP A 279 2.22 -30.67 -10.92
N VAL A 280 2.23 -30.75 -9.59
CA VAL A 280 2.13 -29.62 -8.69
C VAL A 280 3.35 -29.60 -7.77
N VAL A 281 4.17 -28.56 -7.92
CA VAL A 281 5.32 -28.31 -7.03
C VAL A 281 4.97 -27.16 -6.12
N ARG A 282 5.14 -27.32 -4.82
CA ARG A 282 4.93 -26.28 -3.83
C ARG A 282 6.13 -26.15 -2.90
N GLU A 283 6.66 -24.94 -2.83
CA GLU A 283 7.77 -24.58 -1.94
C GLU A 283 7.35 -23.47 -0.99
N THR A 284 7.83 -23.51 0.24
CA THR A 284 7.57 -22.47 1.23
C THR A 284 8.87 -22.00 1.85
N GLY A 285 9.06 -20.70 1.90
CA GLY A 285 10.28 -20.08 2.43
C GLY A 285 10.01 -18.73 3.10
N ILE A 286 11.08 -18.06 3.49
CA ILE A 286 11.02 -16.68 4.03
C ILE A 286 11.83 -15.79 3.08
N SER A 287 11.21 -14.76 2.56
CA SER A 287 11.89 -13.76 1.74
C SER A 287 12.51 -12.66 2.59
N GLN A 288 13.64 -12.12 2.13
CA GLN A 288 14.32 -11.00 2.77
C GLN A 288 13.95 -9.67 2.09
N MET A 289 12.72 -9.23 2.28
CA MET A 289 12.34 -7.87 1.90
C MET A 289 12.76 -6.89 2.99
N GLN A 290 13.28 -5.73 2.62
CA GLN A 290 13.69 -4.69 3.56
C GLN A 290 12.96 -3.40 3.27
N LEU A 291 12.40 -2.78 4.32
CA LEU A 291 11.93 -1.41 4.27
C LEU A 291 13.09 -0.45 4.57
N PRO A 292 13.21 0.66 3.85
CA PRO A 292 14.22 1.67 4.14
C PRO A 292 13.96 2.33 5.50
N HIS A 293 15.04 2.81 6.13
CA HIS A 293 14.92 3.79 7.19
C HIS A 293 14.47 5.11 6.57
N SER A 294 13.49 5.76 7.18
CA SER A 294 13.00 7.05 6.67
C SER A 294 13.11 8.12 7.76
N VAL A 295 13.64 9.26 7.38
CA VAL A 295 13.66 10.49 8.18
C VAL A 295 12.84 11.52 7.44
N LYS A 296 11.84 12.07 8.12
CA LYS A 296 11.08 13.21 7.60
C LYS A 296 11.29 14.41 8.49
N ALA A 297 11.44 15.56 7.89
CA ALA A 297 11.51 16.85 8.59
C ALA A 297 10.65 17.86 7.84
N GLY A 298 9.97 18.71 8.60
CA GLY A 298 9.08 19.70 8.00
C GLY A 298 8.85 20.89 8.89
N VAL A 299 8.33 21.95 8.28
CA VAL A 299 7.90 23.17 8.92
C VAL A 299 6.51 23.54 8.43
N MET A 300 5.68 23.99 9.35
CA MET A 300 4.33 24.45 9.07
C MET A 300 4.07 25.78 9.72
N TYR A 301 3.61 26.74 8.93
CA TYR A 301 3.09 28.01 9.39
C TYR A 301 1.58 28.06 9.17
N HIS A 302 0.86 28.48 10.17
CA HIS A 302 -0.58 28.64 10.11
C HIS A 302 -0.99 29.95 10.78
N ASP A 303 -1.83 30.73 10.09
CA ASP A 303 -2.58 31.84 10.63
C ASP A 303 -4.05 31.76 10.15
N PRO A 304 -5.00 32.61 10.64
CA PRO A 304 -6.40 32.53 10.24
C PRO A 304 -6.68 32.75 8.74
N LYS A 305 -5.73 33.25 7.98
CA LYS A 305 -5.89 33.59 6.57
C LYS A 305 -5.02 32.75 5.64
N PHE A 306 -3.92 32.22 6.17
CA PHE A 306 -2.92 31.55 5.34
C PHE A 306 -2.30 30.36 6.10
N MET A 307 -2.09 29.28 5.38
CA MET A 307 -1.40 28.09 5.83
C MET A 307 -0.38 27.67 4.77
N ALA A 308 0.86 27.44 5.20
CA ALA A 308 1.91 26.89 4.35
C ALA A 308 2.69 25.82 5.09
N ALA A 309 3.07 24.78 4.40
CA ALA A 309 3.90 23.72 4.94
C ALA A 309 4.92 23.25 3.90
N VAL A 310 6.10 22.90 4.36
CA VAL A 310 7.15 22.27 3.56
C VAL A 310 7.68 21.08 4.33
N GLU A 311 7.81 19.97 3.66
CA GLU A 311 8.28 18.72 4.22
C GLU A 311 9.31 18.08 3.28
N TYR A 312 10.33 17.48 3.85
CA TYR A 312 11.34 16.72 3.15
C TYR A 312 11.46 15.33 3.76
N GLU A 313 11.44 14.32 2.91
CA GLU A 313 11.64 12.93 3.32
C GLU A 313 12.93 12.40 2.72
N PHE A 314 13.79 11.85 3.58
CA PHE A 314 14.96 11.11 3.18
C PHE A 314 14.79 9.64 3.53
N GLN A 315 14.91 8.77 2.54
CA GLN A 315 14.88 7.32 2.71
C GLN A 315 16.29 6.77 2.47
N ALA A 316 16.86 6.15 3.50
CA ALA A 316 18.10 5.41 3.34
C ALA A 316 17.78 4.09 2.65
N GLY A 317 18.06 4.01 1.35
CA GLY A 317 18.02 2.78 0.60
C GLY A 317 19.00 1.79 1.24
N GLY A 318 18.52 0.67 1.74
CA GLY A 318 19.40 -0.41 2.20
C GLY A 318 20.27 -0.84 1.02
N SER A 319 21.57 -0.86 1.21
CA SER A 319 22.54 -1.45 0.29
C SER A 319 22.31 -2.97 0.27
N GLY A 320 21.37 -3.42 -0.49
CA GLY A 320 21.05 -4.83 -0.59
C GLY A 320 19.76 -5.01 -1.35
N ASN A 321 19.88 -5.33 -2.62
CA ASN A 321 18.87 -6.05 -3.40
C ASN A 321 17.40 -5.78 -3.05
N SER A 322 16.92 -4.56 -3.24
CA SER A 322 15.49 -4.29 -3.35
C SER A 322 14.94 -5.15 -4.48
N GLY A 323 14.33 -6.27 -4.14
CA GLY A 323 13.69 -7.16 -5.10
C GLY A 323 14.44 -8.44 -5.46
N ARG A 324 15.62 -8.74 -4.92
CA ARG A 324 16.22 -10.05 -5.08
C ARG A 324 15.76 -10.98 -3.95
N ILE A 325 14.99 -11.96 -4.28
CA ILE A 325 14.65 -13.10 -3.42
C ILE A 325 15.92 -13.94 -3.33
N GLU A 326 16.65 -13.84 -2.23
CA GLU A 326 17.66 -14.84 -1.91
C GLU A 326 16.96 -16.02 -1.23
N GLU A 327 16.70 -17.05 -2.00
CA GLU A 327 16.33 -18.34 -1.46
C GLU A 327 17.50 -18.87 -0.64
N LYS A 328 17.33 -18.93 0.66
CA LYS A 328 18.17 -19.79 1.48
C LYS A 328 17.66 -21.22 1.29
N GLY A 329 18.21 -21.90 0.30
CA GLY A 329 18.00 -23.33 0.12
C GLY A 329 18.30 -24.04 1.43
N ASN A 330 17.32 -24.75 1.93
CA ASN A 330 17.50 -25.69 3.04
C ASN A 330 18.20 -26.91 2.43
N ASN A 331 19.55 -26.91 2.46
CA ASN A 331 20.30 -28.13 2.22
C ASN A 331 20.14 -29.03 3.45
N ASN A 332 19.27 -30.00 3.34
CA ASN A 332 19.33 -31.27 4.06
C ASN A 332 19.26 -32.39 3.04
#